data_b1d7f7f63b4a244523d06d0349fd076a
#
_entry.id   b1d7f7f63b4a244523d06d0349fd076a
#
_cell.length_a   1.000
_cell.length_b   1.000
_cell.length_c   1.000
_cell.angle_alpha   90.00
_cell.angle_beta   90.00
_cell.angle_gamma   90.00
#
_symmetry.space_group_name_H-M   'P 1'
#
loop_
_entity.id
_entity.type
_entity.pdbx_description
1 polymer ?
#
loop_
_entity_poly.entity_id
_entity_poly.type
_entity_poly.pdbx_seq_one_letter_code
_entity_poly.pdbx_strand_id
1 'polypeptide(L)'
;MLLIIDNYDSFTYNLVQYLGELGAEMSVFRNDRITLQEIEKMQPSKIVISPGPCTPKEAGISVDLIRKFGSQIPILGVCLGHQAIGEAFGGEVVRAPRLMHGKTSMIEHDGRGVYRGLPNPFEATRYHSLIIRRESMPEVLEITAWTQEGEVMGVRHKTFPIEGVQFHPESILTRVGKDLLKNFLCS
;
A
#
# COMPACT_ATOMS: atom_id res chain seq x y z
N MET A 1 14.60 1.98 11.47
CA MET A 1 14.89 2.03 10.03
C MET A 1 13.69 1.48 9.26
N LEU A 2 13.27 2.19 8.23
CA LEU A 2 12.18 1.82 7.34
C LEU A 2 12.73 0.98 6.18
N LEU A 3 12.12 -0.15 5.90
CA LEU A 3 12.45 -0.97 4.73
C LEU A 3 11.45 -0.69 3.61
N ILE A 4 11.93 -0.40 2.42
CA ILE A 4 11.08 -0.26 1.23
C ILE A 4 11.37 -1.42 0.28
N ILE A 5 10.32 -2.13 -0.10
CA ILE A 5 10.40 -3.16 -1.14
C ILE A 5 9.99 -2.52 -2.46
N ASP A 6 10.93 -2.48 -3.39
CA ASP A 6 10.73 -1.93 -4.73
C ASP A 6 10.24 -3.04 -5.67
N ASN A 7 9.02 -2.93 -6.14
CA ASN A 7 8.41 -3.86 -7.09
C ASN A 7 8.74 -3.51 -8.56
N TYR A 8 9.94 -2.97 -8.81
CA TYR A 8 10.39 -2.57 -10.16
C TYR A 8 9.49 -1.49 -10.77
N ASP A 9 9.19 -0.48 -9.94
CA ASP A 9 8.30 0.61 -10.31
C ASP A 9 9.03 1.95 -10.39
N SER A 10 8.71 2.74 -11.42
CA SER A 10 9.30 4.07 -11.61
C SER A 10 8.88 5.06 -10.53
N PHE A 11 7.75 4.84 -9.86
CA PHE A 11 7.25 5.71 -8.80
C PHE A 11 7.83 5.42 -7.42
N THR A 12 8.61 4.35 -7.26
CA THR A 12 9.24 4.00 -5.97
C THR A 12 10.11 5.13 -5.46
N TYR A 13 10.86 5.81 -6.33
CA TYR A 13 11.71 6.93 -5.92
C TYR A 13 10.93 8.13 -5.41
N ASN A 14 9.71 8.35 -5.89
CA ASN A 14 8.84 9.40 -5.36
C ASN A 14 8.40 9.06 -3.93
N LEU A 15 8.10 7.81 -3.64
CA LEU A 15 7.85 7.35 -2.27
C LEU A 15 9.08 7.57 -1.39
N VAL A 16 10.25 7.15 -1.86
CA VAL A 16 11.53 7.34 -1.14
C VAL A 16 11.75 8.81 -0.83
N GLN A 17 11.55 9.67 -1.81
CA GLN A 17 11.73 11.11 -1.65
C GLN A 17 10.78 11.68 -0.58
N TYR A 18 9.50 11.36 -0.66
CA TYR A 18 8.50 11.87 0.29
C TYR A 18 8.79 11.38 1.71
N LEU A 19 9.10 10.10 1.86
CA LEU A 19 9.43 9.53 3.17
C LEU A 19 10.73 10.11 3.72
N GLY A 20 11.73 10.36 2.86
CA GLY A 20 12.97 11.02 3.24
C GLY A 20 12.74 12.46 3.70
N GLU A 21 11.89 13.21 3.01
CA GLU A 21 11.51 14.57 3.41
C GLU A 21 10.80 14.59 4.77
N LEU A 22 10.13 13.51 5.13
CA LEU A 22 9.47 13.33 6.43
C LEU A 22 10.45 12.84 7.51
N GLY A 23 11.73 12.68 7.19
CA GLY A 23 12.78 12.32 8.15
C GLY A 23 13.02 10.82 8.33
N ALA A 24 12.47 9.96 7.46
CA ALA A 24 12.67 8.52 7.58
C ALA A 24 14.07 8.11 7.13
N GLU A 25 14.74 7.27 7.95
CA GLU A 25 15.92 6.54 7.52
C GLU A 25 15.48 5.26 6.84
N MET A 26 15.97 5.01 5.62
CA MET A 26 15.44 3.98 4.76
C MET A 26 16.51 3.08 4.16
N SER A 27 16.14 1.81 3.94
CA SER A 27 16.85 0.90 3.05
C SER A 27 15.87 0.44 1.97
N VAL A 28 16.30 0.47 0.70
CA VAL A 28 15.46 0.12 -0.45
C VAL A 28 16.04 -1.12 -1.12
N PHE A 29 15.23 -2.15 -1.28
CA PHE A 29 15.60 -3.39 -1.96
C PHE A 29 14.52 -3.78 -2.96
N ARG A 30 14.94 -4.23 -4.13
CA ARG A 30 14.02 -4.83 -5.09
C ARG A 30 13.46 -6.14 -4.55
N ASN A 31 12.26 -6.48 -4.96
CA ASN A 31 11.49 -7.61 -4.41
C ASN A 31 12.15 -9.00 -4.61
N ASP A 32 13.14 -9.10 -5.48
CA ASP A 32 13.91 -10.33 -5.77
C ASP A 32 15.38 -10.21 -5.32
N ARG A 33 15.74 -9.15 -4.61
CA ARG A 33 17.13 -8.88 -4.17
C ARG A 33 17.31 -8.89 -2.65
N ILE A 34 16.32 -9.37 -1.94
CA ILE A 34 16.35 -9.54 -0.48
C ILE A 34 15.55 -10.79 -0.12
N THR A 35 16.00 -11.50 0.88
CA THR A 35 15.31 -12.69 1.38
C THR A 35 14.58 -12.39 2.69
N LEU A 36 13.61 -13.25 3.04
CA LEU A 36 12.90 -13.13 4.31
C LEU A 36 13.85 -13.23 5.50
N GLN A 37 14.88 -14.08 5.40
CA GLN A 37 15.91 -14.24 6.44
C GLN A 37 16.73 -12.96 6.63
N GLU A 38 17.06 -12.28 5.53
CA GLU A 38 17.78 -10.99 5.60
C GLU A 38 16.92 -9.91 6.25
N ILE A 39 15.63 -9.87 5.94
CA ILE A 39 14.68 -8.93 6.58
C ILE A 39 14.59 -9.23 8.09
N GLU A 40 14.51 -10.50 8.46
CA GLU A 40 14.45 -10.90 9.86
C GLU A 40 15.69 -10.43 10.64
N LYS A 41 16.89 -10.57 10.05
CA LYS A 41 18.14 -10.07 10.64
C LYS A 41 18.20 -8.55 10.71
N MET A 42 17.66 -7.88 9.71
CA MET A 42 17.64 -6.43 9.60
C MET A 42 16.75 -5.76 10.65
N GLN A 43 15.68 -6.44 11.05
CA GLN A 43 14.70 -5.97 12.04
C GLN A 43 14.19 -4.54 11.74
N PRO A 44 13.61 -4.29 10.58
CA PRO A 44 13.09 -2.96 10.27
C PRO A 44 11.95 -2.60 11.21
N SER A 45 11.83 -1.31 11.54
CA SER A 45 10.74 -0.83 12.39
C SER A 45 9.42 -0.75 11.64
N LYS A 46 9.47 -0.54 10.33
CA LYS A 46 8.29 -0.46 9.44
C LYS A 46 8.69 -0.93 8.04
N ILE A 47 7.70 -1.35 7.26
CA ILE A 47 7.90 -1.79 5.88
C ILE A 47 6.90 -1.08 4.96
N VAL A 48 7.37 -0.57 3.82
CA VAL A 48 6.53 -0.07 2.73
C VAL A 48 6.74 -0.96 1.52
N ILE A 49 5.66 -1.44 0.93
CA ILE A 49 5.68 -2.23 -0.30
C ILE A 49 5.18 -1.34 -1.44
N SER A 50 6.05 -1.09 -2.42
CA SER A 50 5.82 -0.12 -3.48
C SER A 50 4.77 -0.56 -4.50
N PRO A 51 4.28 0.37 -5.33
CA PRO A 51 3.63 0.02 -6.59
C PRO A 51 4.50 -0.88 -7.45
N GLY A 52 3.91 -1.48 -8.46
CA GLY A 52 4.64 -2.29 -9.43
C GLY A 52 3.73 -2.80 -10.54
N PRO A 53 4.31 -3.42 -11.57
CA PRO A 53 3.56 -3.97 -12.68
C PRO A 53 2.95 -5.34 -12.35
N CYS A 54 2.06 -5.81 -13.22
CA CYS A 54 1.48 -7.15 -13.19
C CYS A 54 0.60 -7.41 -11.95
N THR A 55 0.68 -8.60 -11.38
CA THR A 55 -0.15 -9.05 -10.26
C THR A 55 0.71 -9.29 -9.03
N PRO A 56 0.09 -9.42 -7.84
CA PRO A 56 0.85 -9.75 -6.62
C PRO A 56 1.65 -11.05 -6.72
N LYS A 57 1.26 -11.97 -7.60
CA LYS A 57 2.00 -13.24 -7.81
C LYS A 57 3.37 -13.01 -8.43
N GLU A 58 3.56 -11.94 -9.18
CA GLU A 58 4.83 -11.55 -9.78
C GLU A 58 5.59 -10.50 -8.93
N ALA A 59 5.13 -10.23 -7.71
CA ALA A 59 5.75 -9.23 -6.82
C ALA A 59 6.85 -9.81 -5.92
N GLY A 60 7.56 -10.83 -6.36
CA GLY A 60 8.67 -11.44 -5.61
C GLY A 60 8.24 -11.90 -4.22
N ILE A 61 8.93 -11.43 -3.20
CA ILE A 61 8.68 -11.82 -1.80
C ILE A 61 7.50 -11.09 -1.15
N SER A 62 6.84 -10.14 -1.84
CA SER A 62 5.89 -9.21 -1.20
C SER A 62 4.76 -9.90 -0.44
N VAL A 63 4.13 -10.93 -1.03
CA VAL A 63 3.04 -11.66 -0.37
C VAL A 63 3.56 -12.45 0.84
N ASP A 64 4.66 -13.18 0.68
CA ASP A 64 5.25 -13.98 1.77
C ASP A 64 5.77 -13.09 2.91
N LEU A 65 6.30 -11.92 2.58
CA LEU A 65 6.73 -10.92 3.55
C LEU A 65 5.56 -10.48 4.43
N ILE A 66 4.43 -10.17 3.81
CA ILE A 66 3.22 -9.76 4.54
C ILE A 66 2.77 -10.87 5.50
N ARG A 67 2.74 -12.11 5.02
CA ARG A 67 2.34 -13.26 5.83
C ARG A 67 3.28 -13.50 7.01
N LYS A 68 4.59 -13.34 6.78
CA LYS A 68 5.60 -13.62 7.82
C LYS A 68 5.70 -12.51 8.87
N PHE A 69 5.73 -11.26 8.43
CA PHE A 69 6.06 -10.12 9.31
C PHE A 69 4.87 -9.26 9.70
N GLY A 70 3.74 -9.41 9.05
CA GLY A 70 2.60 -8.50 9.20
C GLY A 70 2.00 -8.44 10.60
N SER A 71 2.14 -9.49 11.40
CA SER A 71 1.67 -9.49 12.80
C SER A 71 2.58 -8.71 13.75
N GLN A 72 3.81 -8.41 13.34
CA GLN A 72 4.85 -7.84 14.20
C GLN A 72 5.35 -6.49 13.75
N ILE A 73 5.37 -6.25 12.45
CA ILE A 73 5.96 -5.04 11.86
C ILE A 73 4.87 -4.27 11.11
N PRO A 74 4.68 -2.97 11.38
CA PRO A 74 3.75 -2.15 10.60
C PRO A 74 4.11 -2.16 9.11
N ILE A 75 3.12 -2.45 8.27
CA ILE A 75 3.27 -2.55 6.81
C ILE A 75 2.27 -1.62 6.13
N LEU A 76 2.76 -0.82 5.19
CA LEU A 76 1.95 -0.06 4.25
C LEU A 76 2.17 -0.61 2.84
N GLY A 77 1.11 -1.08 2.20
CA GLY A 77 1.14 -1.50 0.80
C GLY A 77 0.55 -0.42 -0.10
N VAL A 78 1.25 -0.07 -1.17
CA VAL A 78 0.82 0.95 -2.13
C VAL A 78 0.57 0.29 -3.50
N CYS A 79 -0.61 0.44 -4.04
CA CYS A 79 -1.05 -0.09 -5.33
C CYS A 79 -0.82 -1.62 -5.41
N LEU A 80 0.23 -2.09 -6.07
CA LEU A 80 0.56 -3.52 -6.09
C LEU A 80 0.77 -4.07 -4.67
N GLY A 81 1.40 -3.29 -3.77
CA GLY A 81 1.57 -3.67 -2.37
C GLY A 81 0.25 -3.83 -1.62
N HIS A 82 -0.72 -2.99 -1.91
CA HIS A 82 -2.09 -3.10 -1.40
C HIS A 82 -2.76 -4.39 -1.91
N GLN A 83 -2.62 -4.67 -3.20
CA GLN A 83 -3.15 -5.91 -3.80
C GLN A 83 -2.48 -7.15 -3.19
N ALA A 84 -1.19 -7.07 -2.88
CA ALA A 84 -0.46 -8.14 -2.19
C ALA A 84 -1.02 -8.41 -0.80
N ILE A 85 -1.50 -7.39 -0.10
CA ILE A 85 -2.19 -7.55 1.19
C ILE A 85 -3.48 -8.36 0.98
N GLY A 86 -4.28 -8.01 -0.01
CA GLY A 86 -5.48 -8.78 -0.35
C GLY A 86 -5.17 -10.25 -0.63
N GLU A 87 -4.18 -10.50 -1.49
CA GLU A 87 -3.74 -11.85 -1.85
C GLU A 87 -3.23 -12.63 -0.62
N ALA A 88 -2.46 -11.98 0.25
CA ALA A 88 -1.87 -12.62 1.44
C ALA A 88 -2.92 -13.22 2.37
N PHE A 89 -4.09 -12.64 2.45
CA PHE A 89 -5.17 -13.05 3.34
C PHE A 89 -6.34 -13.74 2.63
N GLY A 90 -6.19 -14.06 1.34
CA GLY A 90 -7.17 -14.87 0.60
C GLY A 90 -8.18 -14.08 -0.23
N GLY A 91 -8.00 -12.77 -0.38
CA GLY A 91 -8.81 -11.96 -1.30
C GLY A 91 -8.44 -12.20 -2.76
N GLU A 92 -9.37 -11.90 -3.66
CA GLU A 92 -9.14 -12.00 -5.09
C GLU A 92 -8.75 -10.63 -5.67
N VAL A 93 -7.71 -10.61 -6.48
CA VAL A 93 -7.30 -9.44 -7.27
C VAL A 93 -7.80 -9.66 -8.69
N VAL A 94 -8.67 -8.75 -9.14
CA VAL A 94 -9.37 -8.88 -10.42
C VAL A 94 -9.21 -7.61 -11.25
N ARG A 95 -9.54 -7.71 -12.54
CA ARG A 95 -9.53 -6.54 -13.42
C ARG A 95 -10.58 -5.53 -12.96
N ALA A 96 -10.18 -4.26 -12.84
CA ALA A 96 -11.09 -3.18 -12.50
C ALA A 96 -12.14 -2.99 -13.61
N PRO A 97 -13.37 -2.56 -13.26
CA PRO A 97 -14.41 -2.27 -14.26
C PRO A 97 -13.98 -1.18 -15.25
N ARG A 98 -13.06 -0.31 -14.83
CA ARG A 98 -12.54 0.78 -15.64
C ARG A 98 -11.02 0.81 -15.56
N LEU A 99 -10.37 1.03 -16.71
CA LEU A 99 -8.94 1.25 -16.76
C LEU A 99 -8.62 2.65 -16.22
N MET A 100 -7.79 2.70 -15.17
CA MET A 100 -7.34 3.94 -14.55
C MET A 100 -5.84 4.12 -14.79
N HIS A 101 -5.49 5.07 -15.65
CA HIS A 101 -4.10 5.34 -16.00
C HIS A 101 -3.83 6.85 -15.92
N GLY A 102 -3.24 7.28 -14.80
CA GLY A 102 -2.95 8.69 -14.55
C GLY A 102 -4.17 9.56 -14.30
N LYS A 103 -5.32 8.96 -14.04
CA LYS A 103 -6.55 9.68 -13.73
C LYS A 103 -6.68 9.87 -12.23
N THR A 104 -7.38 10.93 -11.83
CA THR A 104 -7.72 11.17 -10.43
C THR A 104 -9.16 10.73 -10.15
N SER A 105 -9.40 10.38 -8.88
CA SER A 105 -10.72 10.05 -8.36
C SER A 105 -10.86 10.62 -6.97
N MET A 106 -12.10 10.88 -6.56
CA MET A 106 -12.40 11.24 -5.18
C MET A 106 -12.45 9.97 -4.34
N ILE A 107 -11.70 9.95 -3.25
CA ILE A 107 -11.56 8.81 -2.35
C ILE A 107 -12.26 9.14 -1.04
N GLU A 108 -13.28 8.37 -0.71
CA GLU A 108 -13.93 8.40 0.60
C GLU A 108 -13.22 7.42 1.53
N HIS A 109 -13.17 7.70 2.81
CA HIS A 109 -12.43 6.89 3.78
C HIS A 109 -13.06 6.91 5.17
N ASP A 110 -12.56 6.05 6.05
CA ASP A 110 -13.10 5.89 7.42
C ASP A 110 -12.49 6.88 8.45
N GLY A 111 -11.54 7.72 8.05
CA GLY A 111 -10.92 8.71 8.92
C GLY A 111 -9.94 8.16 9.95
N ARG A 112 -9.60 6.87 9.90
CA ARG A 112 -8.73 6.21 10.87
C ARG A 112 -7.40 5.79 10.23
N GLY A 113 -6.42 5.45 11.08
CA GLY A 113 -5.11 5.00 10.64
C GLY A 113 -4.42 6.04 9.75
N VAL A 114 -4.01 5.65 8.56
CA VAL A 114 -3.34 6.56 7.61
C VAL A 114 -4.23 7.72 7.15
N TYR A 115 -5.54 7.62 7.33
CA TYR A 115 -6.49 8.67 6.91
C TYR A 115 -6.77 9.71 8.00
N ARG A 116 -6.17 9.58 9.18
CA ARG A 116 -6.43 10.47 10.30
C ARG A 116 -6.14 11.93 9.94
N GLY A 117 -7.14 12.79 10.14
CA GLY A 117 -7.02 14.22 9.89
C GLY A 117 -7.03 14.62 8.41
N LEU A 118 -7.21 13.68 7.49
CA LEU A 118 -7.30 14.00 6.07
C LEU A 118 -8.72 14.45 5.68
N PRO A 119 -8.84 15.33 4.66
CA PRO A 119 -10.15 15.66 4.10
C PRO A 119 -10.89 14.40 3.62
N ASN A 120 -12.22 14.41 3.71
CA ASN A 120 -13.02 13.28 3.27
C ASN A 120 -14.22 13.79 2.45
N PRO A 121 -14.28 13.55 1.13
CA PRO A 121 -13.29 12.83 0.34
C PRO A 121 -12.05 13.66 0.01
N PHE A 122 -11.03 13.01 -0.52
CA PHE A 122 -9.87 13.67 -1.13
C PHE A 122 -9.60 13.15 -2.53
N GLU A 123 -8.92 13.97 -3.34
CA GLU A 123 -8.53 13.57 -4.69
C GLU A 123 -7.23 12.79 -4.66
N ALA A 124 -7.16 11.68 -5.39
CA ALA A 124 -5.96 10.86 -5.50
C ALA A 124 -5.77 10.32 -6.91
N THR A 125 -4.50 10.16 -7.29
CA THR A 125 -4.10 9.61 -8.59
C THR A 125 -4.20 8.09 -8.57
N ARG A 126 -4.71 7.54 -9.67
CA ARG A 126 -4.88 6.11 -9.89
C ARG A 126 -4.13 5.66 -11.13
N TYR A 127 -3.28 4.61 -11.00
CA TYR A 127 -2.55 3.97 -12.09
C TYR A 127 -2.70 2.46 -11.97
N HIS A 128 -3.94 1.94 -12.08
CA HIS A 128 -4.14 0.50 -11.90
C HIS A 128 -5.20 -0.04 -12.85
N SER A 129 -4.97 -1.27 -13.30
CA SER A 129 -5.92 -2.07 -14.06
C SER A 129 -6.56 -3.17 -13.20
N LEU A 130 -6.03 -3.40 -12.01
CA LEU A 130 -6.48 -4.43 -11.07
C LEU A 130 -6.93 -3.79 -9.77
N ILE A 131 -7.88 -4.45 -9.09
CA ILE A 131 -8.38 -4.07 -7.77
C ILE A 131 -8.60 -5.32 -6.93
N ILE A 132 -8.67 -5.17 -5.61
CA ILE A 132 -9.17 -6.22 -4.74
C ILE A 132 -10.69 -6.28 -4.93
N ARG A 133 -11.21 -7.48 -5.22
CA ARG A 133 -12.63 -7.69 -5.40
C ARG A 133 -13.36 -7.53 -4.07
N ARG A 134 -14.33 -6.63 -4.03
CA ARG A 134 -15.06 -6.29 -2.81
C ARG A 134 -15.77 -7.51 -2.19
N GLU A 135 -16.40 -8.33 -3.02
CA GLU A 135 -17.18 -9.50 -2.60
C GLU A 135 -16.32 -10.63 -2.04
N SER A 136 -15.02 -10.62 -2.35
CA SER A 136 -14.05 -11.60 -1.84
C SER A 136 -13.22 -11.10 -0.67
N MET A 137 -13.58 -9.94 -0.11
CA MET A 137 -12.80 -9.35 0.98
C MET A 137 -12.69 -10.34 2.14
N PRO A 138 -11.44 -10.72 2.54
CA PRO A 138 -11.25 -11.63 3.67
C PRO A 138 -11.82 -11.04 4.95
N GLU A 139 -12.32 -11.93 5.82
CA GLU A 139 -12.92 -11.52 7.09
C GLU A 139 -11.97 -10.76 8.01
N VAL A 140 -10.66 -11.04 7.91
CA VAL A 140 -9.63 -10.37 8.72
C VAL A 140 -9.29 -8.96 8.24
N LEU A 141 -9.75 -8.59 7.04
CA LEU A 141 -9.54 -7.25 6.48
C LEU A 141 -10.83 -6.44 6.53
N GLU A 142 -10.67 -5.12 6.72
CA GLU A 142 -11.77 -4.17 6.57
C GLU A 142 -11.47 -3.21 5.43
N ILE A 143 -12.51 -2.79 4.72
CA ILE A 143 -12.40 -1.77 3.67
C ILE A 143 -12.34 -0.42 4.37
N THR A 144 -11.29 0.35 4.09
CA THR A 144 -11.02 1.62 4.76
C THR A 144 -11.21 2.83 3.85
N ALA A 145 -11.18 2.61 2.54
CA ALA A 145 -11.39 3.66 1.56
C ALA A 145 -12.05 3.08 0.30
N TRP A 146 -12.82 3.92 -0.40
CA TRP A 146 -13.60 3.50 -1.57
C TRP A 146 -13.90 4.68 -2.47
N THR A 147 -14.24 4.39 -3.74
CA THR A 147 -14.79 5.37 -4.66
C THR A 147 -16.32 5.40 -4.55
N GLN A 148 -16.94 6.43 -5.13
CA GLN A 148 -18.39 6.53 -5.19
C GLN A 148 -19.03 5.32 -5.87
N GLU A 149 -18.33 4.70 -6.82
CA GLU A 149 -18.78 3.49 -7.52
C GLU A 149 -18.58 2.21 -6.69
N GLY A 150 -18.01 2.32 -5.51
CA GLY A 150 -17.80 1.19 -4.61
C GLY A 150 -16.54 0.38 -4.83
N GLU A 151 -15.60 0.86 -5.64
CA GLU A 151 -14.31 0.22 -5.82
C GLU A 151 -13.48 0.32 -4.53
N VAL A 152 -12.84 -0.78 -4.12
CA VAL A 152 -11.99 -0.81 -2.93
C VAL A 152 -10.72 -0.01 -3.18
N MET A 153 -10.48 1.01 -2.38
CA MET A 153 -9.32 1.90 -2.48
C MET A 153 -8.41 1.83 -1.26
N GLY A 154 -8.81 1.16 -0.21
CA GLY A 154 -8.01 0.95 0.98
C GLY A 154 -8.48 -0.24 1.78
N VAL A 155 -7.54 -0.89 2.44
CA VAL A 155 -7.80 -2.00 3.36
C VAL A 155 -6.96 -1.85 4.62
N ARG A 156 -7.42 -2.45 5.70
CA ARG A 156 -6.68 -2.55 6.96
C ARG A 156 -6.94 -3.92 7.56
N HIS A 157 -5.90 -4.55 8.10
CA HIS A 157 -6.08 -5.75 8.91
C HIS A 157 -6.73 -5.35 10.24
N LYS A 158 -7.69 -6.14 10.69
CA LYS A 158 -8.48 -5.83 11.90
C LYS A 158 -7.66 -5.86 13.19
N THR A 159 -6.59 -6.66 13.22
CA THR A 159 -5.74 -6.83 14.41
C THR A 159 -4.26 -6.54 14.16
N PHE A 160 -3.72 -6.86 12.98
CA PHE A 160 -2.31 -6.62 12.65
C PHE A 160 -2.10 -5.19 12.16
N PRO A 161 -0.90 -4.59 12.34
CA PRO A 161 -0.61 -3.23 11.90
C PRO A 161 -0.34 -3.15 10.40
N ILE A 162 -1.29 -3.55 9.59
CA ILE A 162 -1.18 -3.60 8.13
C ILE A 162 -2.25 -2.71 7.52
N GLU A 163 -1.84 -1.79 6.64
CA GLU A 163 -2.74 -0.98 5.83
C GLU A 163 -2.32 -0.98 4.36
N GLY A 164 -3.28 -0.87 3.47
CA GLY A 164 -3.03 -0.77 2.04
C GLY A 164 -3.85 0.34 1.41
N VAL A 165 -3.27 1.01 0.43
CA VAL A 165 -3.93 2.02 -0.39
C VAL A 165 -3.76 1.67 -1.87
N GLN A 166 -4.85 1.71 -2.63
CA GLN A 166 -4.83 1.38 -4.06
C GLN A 166 -4.32 2.54 -4.91
N PHE A 167 -4.52 3.76 -4.45
CA PHE A 167 -4.08 4.98 -5.12
C PHE A 167 -2.60 5.28 -4.81
N HIS A 168 -2.06 6.32 -5.45
CA HIS A 168 -0.66 6.71 -5.35
C HIS A 168 -0.46 7.94 -4.46
N PRO A 169 -0.10 7.78 -3.17
CA PRO A 169 0.16 8.93 -2.29
C PRO A 169 1.41 9.72 -2.69
N GLU A 170 2.33 9.11 -3.44
CA GLU A 170 3.54 9.76 -3.92
C GLU A 170 3.33 10.63 -5.17
N SER A 171 2.16 10.56 -5.78
CA SER A 171 1.85 11.40 -6.93
C SER A 171 1.62 12.85 -6.51
N ILE A 172 2.15 13.79 -7.29
CA ILE A 172 1.97 15.22 -7.03
C ILE A 172 0.50 15.65 -7.03
N LEU A 173 -0.35 14.94 -7.77
CA LEU A 173 -1.78 15.23 -7.83
C LEU A 173 -2.55 14.68 -6.63
N THR A 174 -1.94 13.82 -5.82
CA THR A 174 -2.48 13.38 -4.53
C THR A 174 -1.96 14.32 -3.45
N ARG A 175 -2.63 15.45 -3.27
CA ARG A 175 -2.14 16.55 -2.41
C ARG A 175 -1.99 16.14 -0.95
N VAL A 176 -2.80 15.21 -0.46
CA VAL A 176 -2.74 14.70 0.92
C VAL A 176 -1.72 13.58 1.10
N GLY A 177 -0.99 13.21 0.04
CA GLY A 177 -0.10 12.04 0.04
C GLY A 177 0.96 12.08 1.13
N LYS A 178 1.63 13.21 1.33
CA LYS A 178 2.64 13.36 2.39
C LYS A 178 2.02 13.22 3.77
N ASP A 179 0.84 13.79 4.00
CA ASP A 179 0.16 13.68 5.29
C ASP A 179 -0.24 12.23 5.58
N LEU A 180 -0.69 11.50 4.55
CA LEU A 180 -0.99 10.09 4.66
C LEU A 180 0.26 9.28 5.05
N LEU A 181 1.37 9.51 4.36
CA LEU A 181 2.65 8.85 4.66
C LEU A 181 3.17 9.21 6.05
N LYS A 182 3.00 10.47 6.47
CA LYS A 182 3.34 10.91 7.81
C LYS A 182 2.53 10.16 8.86
N ASN A 183 1.23 9.98 8.63
CA ASN A 183 0.38 9.21 9.54
C ASN A 183 0.90 7.78 9.71
N PHE A 184 1.34 7.15 8.63
CA PHE A 184 1.95 5.82 8.70
C PHE A 184 3.25 5.84 9.50
N LEU A 185 4.13 6.82 9.28
CA LEU A 185 5.40 6.90 10.00
C LEU A 185 5.21 7.13 11.50
N CYS A 186 4.14 7.81 11.89
CA CYS A 186 3.83 8.13 13.29
C CYS A 186 2.97 7.07 14.00
N SER A 187 2.57 6.02 13.28
CA SER A 187 1.72 4.95 13.83
C SER A 187 2.47 3.99 14.75
#